data_a8776e8f4cae80c53fce68395136f5f6
#
_entry.id   a8776e8f4cae80c53fce68395136f5f6
#
_cell.length_a   1.000
_cell.length_b   1.000
_cell.length_c   1.000
_cell.angle_alpha   90.00
_cell.angle_beta   90.00
_cell.angle_gamma   90.00
#
_symmetry.space_group_name_H-M   'P 1'
#
loop_
_entity.id
_entity.type
_entity.pdbx_description
1 polymer ?
#
loop_
_entity_poly.entity_id
_entity_poly.type
_entity_poly.pdbx_seq_one_letter_code
_entity_poly.pdbx_strand_id
1 'polypeptide(L)'
;VFTYQLGNGFNAENGSWVSGWGNNELQYYTGPGNGYSNNYNSTTNTTENLFIENGLLKIQPIYNDVTTFKDPYCSDRGCDYTWPHTSARVITSGKKIFKNPSKITVCFKVPDGTGHWPAIWLLPQGSIEGVKSWPDDGEIDVMEARGRVASEIGSAIHFGVSGNRQIIHKAESVPMGVNFHDKFHSITLEWTENSIKM
;
A
#
# COMPACT_ATOMS: atom_id res chain seq x y z
N VAL A 1 -13.63 -7.84 -1.96
CA VAL A 1 -12.61 -8.57 -1.21
C VAL A 1 -11.65 -7.62 -0.48
N PHE A 2 -11.60 -6.35 -0.84
CA PHE A 2 -10.71 -5.35 -0.24
C PHE A 2 -11.48 -4.24 0.46
N THR A 3 -10.86 -3.63 1.46
CA THR A 3 -11.29 -2.41 2.11
C THR A 3 -10.28 -1.31 1.75
N TYR A 4 -10.78 -0.12 1.44
CA TYR A 4 -9.92 1.04 1.19
C TYR A 4 -9.33 1.58 2.49
N GLN A 5 -8.10 1.99 2.45
CA GLN A 5 -7.49 2.86 3.46
C GLN A 5 -7.28 4.24 2.85
N LEU A 6 -7.89 5.24 3.46
CA LEU A 6 -7.94 6.60 2.94
C LEU A 6 -6.88 7.51 3.57
N GLY A 7 -6.60 8.60 2.90
CA GLY A 7 -5.80 9.68 3.43
C GLY A 7 -4.29 9.52 3.23
N ASN A 8 -3.55 10.40 3.84
CA ASN A 8 -2.11 10.42 3.84
C ASN A 8 -1.57 10.32 5.28
N GLY A 9 -1.97 9.28 5.99
CA GLY A 9 -1.49 9.03 7.35
C GLY A 9 -1.97 10.03 8.40
N PHE A 10 -3.13 10.65 8.21
CA PHE A 10 -3.74 11.48 9.24
C PHE A 10 -4.15 10.63 10.44
N ASN A 11 -3.73 11.04 11.63
CA ASN A 11 -4.18 10.45 12.87
C ASN A 11 -5.40 11.21 13.38
N ALA A 12 -6.58 10.61 13.21
CA ALA A 12 -7.86 11.19 13.62
C ALA A 12 -7.98 11.36 15.15
N GLU A 13 -7.25 10.58 15.94
CA GLU A 13 -7.37 10.61 17.39
C GLU A 13 -6.70 11.84 18.02
N ASN A 14 -5.62 12.30 17.46
CA ASN A 14 -4.87 13.45 17.99
C ASN A 14 -4.88 14.69 17.08
N GLY A 15 -5.56 14.63 15.95
CA GLY A 15 -5.65 15.73 14.98
C GLY A 15 -4.31 16.09 14.33
N SER A 16 -3.31 15.22 14.41
CA SER A 16 -2.00 15.44 13.80
C SER A 16 -1.90 14.79 12.43
N TRP A 17 -1.21 15.46 11.53
CA TRP A 17 -0.85 14.93 10.24
C TRP A 17 0.38 14.05 10.37
N VAL A 18 0.24 12.81 9.94
CA VAL A 18 1.39 11.95 9.69
C VAL A 18 1.61 11.96 8.18
N SER A 19 2.66 12.64 7.76
CA SER A 19 3.04 12.70 6.35
C SER A 19 3.31 11.29 5.83
N GLY A 20 2.54 10.85 4.82
CA GLY A 20 2.88 9.72 4.00
C GLY A 20 2.99 8.38 4.71
N TRP A 21 2.06 8.03 5.61
CA TRP A 21 2.13 6.75 6.33
C TRP A 21 3.50 6.48 7.00
N GLY A 22 4.20 7.56 7.39
CA GLY A 22 5.51 7.51 8.01
C GLY A 22 6.70 7.59 7.04
N ASN A 23 6.47 7.61 5.73
CA ASN A 23 7.52 7.55 4.71
C ASN A 23 7.65 8.83 3.84
N ASN A 24 7.01 9.92 4.21
CA ASN A 24 6.96 11.14 3.40
C ASN A 24 6.40 10.91 1.99
N GLU A 25 5.40 10.07 1.88
CA GLU A 25 4.73 9.77 0.62
C GLU A 25 4.01 11.00 0.06
N LEU A 26 4.02 11.18 -1.25
CA LEU A 26 3.53 12.39 -1.91
C LEU A 26 2.07 12.30 -2.32
N GLN A 27 1.46 11.11 -2.31
CA GLN A 27 0.10 10.89 -2.77
C GLN A 27 -0.91 10.88 -1.62
N TYR A 28 -2.14 11.19 -2.00
CA TYR A 28 -3.31 10.95 -1.17
C TYR A 28 -4.00 9.65 -1.62
N TYR A 29 -4.31 8.76 -0.69
CA TYR A 29 -5.05 7.55 -0.99
C TYR A 29 -6.55 7.82 -1.00
N THR A 30 -7.16 7.69 -2.18
CA THR A 30 -8.60 7.91 -2.39
C THR A 30 -9.40 6.63 -2.19
N GLY A 31 -10.71 6.77 -2.03
CA GLY A 31 -11.62 5.64 -1.88
C GLY A 31 -13.07 6.02 -2.09
N PRO A 32 -13.98 5.07 -2.01
CA PRO A 32 -15.41 5.33 -2.17
C PRO A 32 -15.98 6.13 -0.99
N GLY A 33 -16.79 7.11 -1.31
CA GLY A 33 -17.53 7.94 -0.35
C GLY A 33 -16.81 9.24 0.03
N ASN A 34 -17.56 10.19 0.57
CA ASN A 34 -17.10 11.48 1.08
C ASN A 34 -16.57 12.48 0.04
N GLY A 35 -16.91 12.34 -1.24
CA GLY A 35 -16.55 13.30 -2.28
C GLY A 35 -15.07 13.27 -2.72
N TYR A 36 -14.34 12.22 -2.38
CA TYR A 36 -12.89 12.10 -2.64
C TYR A 36 -12.52 11.29 -3.88
N SER A 37 -13.46 10.71 -4.55
CA SER A 37 -13.20 10.10 -5.85
C SER A 37 -14.07 10.79 -6.90
N ASN A 38 -13.40 11.37 -7.86
CA ASN A 38 -14.02 11.81 -9.08
C ASN A 38 -14.57 10.61 -9.78
N ASN A 39 -15.30 9.89 -9.95
CA ASN A 39 -15.74 8.67 -10.64
C ASN A 39 -15.93 7.42 -9.77
N TYR A 40 -16.37 7.59 -8.53
CA TYR A 40 -16.77 6.42 -7.75
C TYR A 40 -18.00 5.73 -8.35
N ASN A 41 -17.84 4.46 -8.64
CA ASN A 41 -18.93 3.59 -9.08
C ASN A 41 -19.35 2.69 -7.90
N SER A 42 -20.53 2.96 -7.34
CA SER A 42 -21.05 2.22 -6.17
C SER A 42 -21.42 0.76 -6.48
N THR A 43 -21.71 0.44 -7.73
CA THR A 43 -22.05 -0.92 -8.14
C THR A 43 -20.82 -1.83 -8.17
N THR A 44 -19.70 -1.31 -8.64
CA THR A 44 -18.44 -2.05 -8.76
C THR A 44 -17.50 -1.81 -7.60
N ASN A 45 -17.78 -0.84 -6.74
CA ASN A 45 -16.90 -0.37 -5.67
C ASN A 45 -15.52 0.06 -6.20
N THR A 46 -15.49 0.75 -7.34
CA THR A 46 -14.27 1.21 -8.01
C THR A 46 -14.16 2.73 -8.03
N THR A 47 -12.94 3.22 -8.18
CA THR A 47 -12.58 4.63 -8.33
C THR A 47 -11.66 4.79 -9.53
N GLU A 48 -11.28 6.01 -9.88
CA GLU A 48 -10.27 6.25 -10.91
C GLU A 48 -8.88 5.73 -10.52
N ASN A 49 -8.58 5.64 -9.21
CA ASN A 49 -7.31 5.12 -8.68
C ASN A 49 -7.33 3.61 -8.46
N LEU A 50 -8.51 2.99 -8.36
CA LEU A 50 -8.66 1.55 -8.13
C LEU A 50 -9.83 0.98 -8.91
N PHE A 51 -9.55 0.12 -9.87
CA PHE A 51 -10.58 -0.50 -10.71
C PHE A 51 -10.18 -1.92 -11.16
N ILE A 52 -11.16 -2.63 -11.69
CA ILE A 52 -10.96 -3.94 -12.28
C ILE A 52 -11.19 -3.84 -13.79
N GLU A 53 -10.20 -4.22 -14.55
CA GLU A 53 -10.28 -4.24 -15.99
C GLU A 53 -9.66 -5.53 -16.54
N ASN A 54 -10.38 -6.22 -17.40
CA ASN A 54 -9.95 -7.50 -17.99
C ASN A 54 -9.52 -8.55 -16.94
N GLY A 55 -10.22 -8.60 -15.80
CA GLY A 55 -9.92 -9.51 -14.69
C GLY A 55 -8.71 -9.13 -13.83
N LEU A 56 -8.11 -7.97 -14.06
CA LEU A 56 -6.97 -7.47 -13.33
C LEU A 56 -7.37 -6.36 -12.38
N LEU A 57 -6.89 -6.42 -11.14
CA LEU A 57 -6.94 -5.29 -10.21
C LEU A 57 -5.86 -4.29 -10.62
N LYS A 58 -6.28 -3.05 -10.86
CA LYS A 58 -5.38 -1.95 -11.23
C LYS A 58 -5.41 -0.88 -10.16
N ILE A 59 -4.24 -0.51 -9.69
CA ILE A 59 -4.00 0.69 -8.88
C ILE A 59 -3.31 1.69 -9.79
N GLN A 60 -3.94 2.85 -9.98
CA GLN A 60 -3.48 3.88 -10.91
C GLN A 60 -3.14 5.16 -10.13
N PRO A 61 -1.87 5.46 -9.93
CA PRO A 61 -1.47 6.80 -9.49
C PRO A 61 -1.84 7.84 -10.54
N ILE A 62 -2.37 8.98 -10.10
CA ILE A 62 -2.78 10.08 -10.99
C ILE A 62 -2.14 11.36 -10.48
N TYR A 63 -1.58 12.13 -11.39
CA TYR A 63 -1.13 13.48 -11.14
C TYR A 63 -2.15 14.49 -11.67
N ASN A 64 -2.58 15.40 -10.82
CA ASN A 64 -3.48 16.49 -11.18
C ASN A 64 -2.87 17.81 -10.70
N ASP A 65 -2.78 18.79 -11.58
CA ASP A 65 -2.15 20.08 -11.26
C ASP A 65 -2.82 20.82 -10.09
N VAL A 66 -4.11 20.64 -9.92
CA VAL A 66 -4.87 21.24 -8.81
C VAL A 66 -6.02 20.31 -8.42
N THR A 67 -5.81 19.42 -7.50
CA THR A 67 -6.92 18.69 -6.89
C THR A 67 -7.03 19.10 -5.43
N THR A 68 -8.10 19.80 -5.11
CA THR A 68 -8.44 20.14 -3.74
C THR A 68 -9.33 19.03 -3.19
N PHE A 69 -8.85 18.34 -2.19
CA PHE A 69 -9.62 17.35 -1.43
C PHE A 69 -10.04 17.94 -0.10
N LYS A 70 -11.29 17.69 0.27
CA LYS A 70 -11.68 17.84 1.66
C LYS A 70 -11.29 16.59 2.40
N ASP A 71 -10.47 16.71 3.42
CA ASP A 71 -10.14 15.57 4.26
C ASP A 71 -11.38 15.12 5.05
N PRO A 72 -11.82 13.84 4.93
CA PRO A 72 -12.97 13.33 5.66
C PRO A 72 -12.80 13.35 7.18
N TYR A 73 -11.55 13.37 7.63
CA TYR A 73 -11.21 13.40 9.05
C TYR A 73 -11.05 14.81 9.61
N CYS A 74 -11.20 15.83 8.78
CA CYS A 74 -11.08 17.22 9.18
C CYS A 74 -12.47 17.90 9.20
N SER A 75 -13.13 17.83 10.33
CA SER A 75 -14.54 18.26 10.42
C SER A 75 -14.75 19.78 10.49
N ASP A 76 -13.79 20.58 10.97
CA ASP A 76 -14.14 21.94 11.43
C ASP A 76 -13.17 23.08 11.08
N ARG A 77 -12.13 22.89 10.29
CA ARG A 77 -11.09 23.93 10.12
C ARG A 77 -10.62 24.18 8.69
N GLY A 78 -11.52 24.17 7.72
CA GLY A 78 -11.14 24.56 6.36
C GLY A 78 -9.97 23.72 5.81
N CYS A 79 -10.09 22.42 5.91
CA CYS A 79 -9.04 21.48 5.54
C CYS A 79 -9.16 21.12 4.06
N ASP A 80 -9.18 22.12 3.24
CA ASP A 80 -8.99 21.94 1.82
C ASP A 80 -7.51 21.73 1.57
N TYR A 81 -7.12 20.47 1.33
CA TYR A 81 -5.74 20.14 0.96
C TYR A 81 -5.63 19.98 -0.53
N THR A 82 -4.58 20.57 -1.07
CA THR A 82 -4.23 20.36 -2.47
C THR A 82 -3.17 19.28 -2.54
N TRP A 83 -3.56 18.11 -3.04
CA TRP A 83 -2.66 17.00 -3.27
C TRP A 83 -2.50 16.79 -4.77
N PRO A 84 -1.32 17.03 -5.32
CA PRO A 84 -1.12 16.87 -6.76
C PRO A 84 -1.11 15.39 -7.19
N HIS A 85 -0.91 14.46 -6.26
CA HIS A 85 -0.88 13.04 -6.54
C HIS A 85 -1.97 12.30 -5.78
N THR A 86 -2.66 11.41 -6.47
CA THR A 86 -3.61 10.47 -5.88
C THR A 86 -3.23 9.04 -6.22
N SER A 87 -3.62 8.11 -5.36
CA SER A 87 -3.41 6.68 -5.55
C SER A 87 -4.46 5.89 -4.76
N ALA A 88 -4.28 4.57 -4.64
CA ALA A 88 -5.12 3.74 -3.80
C ALA A 88 -4.29 2.81 -2.93
N ARG A 89 -4.78 2.58 -1.72
CA ARG A 89 -4.30 1.57 -0.79
C ARG A 89 -5.48 0.72 -0.35
N VAL A 90 -5.34 -0.58 -0.43
CA VAL A 90 -6.40 -1.53 -0.07
C VAL A 90 -5.86 -2.63 0.83
N ILE A 91 -6.68 -3.07 1.75
CA ILE A 91 -6.36 -4.11 2.72
C ILE A 91 -7.42 -5.20 2.72
N THR A 92 -7.05 -6.36 3.21
CA THR A 92 -7.97 -7.51 3.37
C THR A 92 -8.59 -7.59 4.76
N SER A 93 -8.29 -6.65 5.67
CA SER A 93 -8.86 -6.62 7.03
C SER A 93 -10.39 -6.65 6.99
N GLY A 94 -10.98 -7.42 7.89
CA GLY A 94 -12.42 -7.67 7.91
C GLY A 94 -12.96 -8.56 6.78
N LYS A 95 -12.11 -8.99 5.85
CA LYS A 95 -12.48 -9.83 4.69
C LYS A 95 -11.71 -11.15 4.67
N LYS A 96 -10.41 -11.09 4.78
CA LYS A 96 -9.51 -12.23 4.78
C LYS A 96 -8.31 -11.95 5.68
N ILE A 97 -8.04 -12.84 6.61
CA ILE A 97 -6.85 -12.83 7.46
C ILE A 97 -5.99 -14.04 7.06
N PHE A 98 -4.71 -13.81 6.92
CA PHE A 98 -3.71 -14.84 6.71
C PHE A 98 -3.02 -15.16 8.03
N LYS A 99 -2.80 -16.44 8.28
CA LYS A 99 -2.12 -16.94 9.48
C LYS A 99 -1.05 -17.94 9.07
N ASN A 100 -0.01 -18.09 9.87
CA ASN A 100 0.94 -19.17 9.65
C ASN A 100 0.35 -20.53 10.11
N PRO A 101 0.60 -21.63 9.40
CA PRO A 101 1.30 -21.65 8.13
C PRO A 101 0.44 -21.12 6.98
N SER A 102 1.04 -20.39 6.07
CA SER A 102 0.36 -19.90 4.86
C SER A 102 1.32 -19.89 3.65
N LYS A 103 0.74 -20.12 2.49
CA LYS A 103 1.40 -19.89 1.20
C LYS A 103 0.56 -18.91 0.40
N ILE A 104 1.15 -17.77 0.06
CA ILE A 104 0.48 -16.68 -0.64
C ILE A 104 1.25 -16.40 -1.92
N THR A 105 0.60 -16.56 -3.06
CA THR A 105 1.18 -16.22 -4.37
C THR A 105 0.43 -15.04 -4.95
N VAL A 106 1.17 -14.03 -5.39
CA VAL A 106 0.61 -12.84 -6.04
C VAL A 106 1.23 -12.68 -7.42
N CYS A 107 0.38 -12.52 -8.44
CA CYS A 107 0.78 -12.09 -9.77
C CYS A 107 0.73 -10.57 -9.84
N PHE A 108 1.80 -9.95 -10.31
CA PHE A 108 1.91 -8.49 -10.36
C PHE A 108 2.68 -8.03 -11.60
N LYS A 109 2.49 -6.78 -11.93
CA LYS A 109 3.29 -6.04 -12.91
C LYS A 109 3.63 -4.69 -12.28
N VAL A 110 4.90 -4.33 -12.28
CA VAL A 110 5.40 -3.07 -11.71
C VAL A 110 5.12 -1.94 -12.70
N PRO A 111 4.60 -0.78 -12.27
CA PRO A 111 4.51 0.39 -13.14
C PRO A 111 5.89 0.95 -13.45
N ASP A 112 6.09 1.40 -14.69
CA ASP A 112 7.26 2.16 -15.08
C ASP A 112 7.11 3.62 -14.63
N GLY A 113 8.21 4.25 -14.26
CA GLY A 113 8.28 5.68 -13.93
C GLY A 113 8.92 6.01 -12.60
N THR A 114 9.62 7.13 -12.58
CA THR A 114 10.26 7.66 -11.36
C THR A 114 9.18 8.09 -10.36
N GLY A 115 9.38 7.75 -9.10
CA GLY A 115 8.46 8.08 -8.01
C GLY A 115 7.43 7.00 -7.70
N HIS A 116 7.25 6.00 -8.57
CA HIS A 116 6.38 4.85 -8.25
C HIS A 116 7.05 3.91 -7.26
N TRP A 117 6.29 3.55 -6.24
CA TRP A 117 6.69 2.60 -5.19
C TRP A 117 5.51 1.65 -4.91
N PRO A 118 5.28 0.67 -5.78
CA PRO A 118 4.27 -0.35 -5.53
C PRO A 118 4.75 -1.31 -4.45
N ALA A 119 3.81 -1.75 -3.59
CA ALA A 119 4.09 -2.68 -2.50
C ALA A 119 2.97 -3.72 -2.33
N ILE A 120 3.37 -4.94 -2.00
CA ILE A 120 2.52 -6.04 -1.57
C ILE A 120 3.07 -6.51 -0.24
N TRP A 121 2.31 -6.33 0.83
CA TRP A 121 2.82 -6.48 2.19
C TRP A 121 1.74 -6.89 3.18
N LEU A 122 2.14 -7.34 4.34
CA LEU A 122 1.27 -7.78 5.42
C LEU A 122 1.56 -7.00 6.69
N LEU A 123 0.49 -6.53 7.32
CA LEU A 123 0.52 -6.00 8.68
C LEU A 123 -0.30 -6.88 9.61
N PRO A 124 0.07 -6.98 10.88
CA PRO A 124 -0.72 -7.66 11.89
C PRO A 124 -2.09 -7.02 12.07
N GLN A 125 -3.08 -7.84 12.39
CA GLN A 125 -4.43 -7.34 12.68
C GLN A 125 -4.43 -6.35 13.85
N GLY A 126 -3.65 -6.60 14.89
CA GLY A 126 -3.54 -5.70 16.03
C GLY A 126 -3.00 -4.32 15.70
N SER A 127 -2.06 -4.20 14.77
CA SER A 127 -1.56 -2.90 14.29
C SER A 127 -2.62 -2.14 13.50
N ILE A 128 -3.42 -2.84 12.69
CA ILE A 128 -4.54 -2.26 11.94
C ILE A 128 -5.63 -1.73 12.88
N GLU A 129 -5.88 -2.42 13.99
CA GLU A 129 -6.87 -2.05 15.00
C GLU A 129 -6.35 -1.03 16.03
N GLY A 130 -5.11 -0.58 15.91
CA GLY A 130 -4.49 0.36 16.84
C GLY A 130 -4.15 -0.22 18.21
N VAL A 131 -4.16 -1.55 18.36
CA VAL A 131 -3.87 -2.22 19.63
C VAL A 131 -2.39 -2.24 19.95
N LYS A 132 -1.56 -2.25 18.94
CA LYS A 132 -0.10 -2.23 19.08
C LYS A 132 0.54 -1.24 18.13
N SER A 133 1.70 -0.73 18.55
CA SER A 133 2.49 0.18 17.75
C SER A 133 3.43 -0.59 16.81
N TRP A 134 3.56 -0.12 15.61
CA TRP A 134 4.61 -0.58 14.71
C TRP A 134 6.00 -0.27 15.29
N PRO A 135 6.98 -1.18 15.23
CA PRO A 135 7.00 -2.50 14.59
C PRO A 135 6.78 -3.69 15.56
N ASP A 136 6.13 -3.49 16.68
CA ASP A 136 6.05 -4.47 17.79
C ASP A 136 5.44 -5.80 17.35
N ASP A 137 4.49 -5.76 16.42
CA ASP A 137 3.82 -6.94 15.88
C ASP A 137 4.42 -7.43 14.56
N GLY A 138 5.42 -6.72 14.04
CA GLY A 138 6.07 -7.05 12.79
C GLY A 138 5.36 -6.53 11.55
N GLU A 139 6.05 -6.67 10.41
CA GLU A 139 5.59 -6.39 9.05
C GLU A 139 6.32 -7.31 8.09
N ILE A 140 5.65 -7.80 7.08
CA ILE A 140 6.24 -8.63 6.02
C ILE A 140 5.99 -7.96 4.68
N ASP A 141 7.02 -7.42 4.07
CA ASP A 141 6.97 -6.87 2.73
C ASP A 141 7.30 -7.97 1.73
N VAL A 142 6.26 -8.49 1.09
CA VAL A 142 6.42 -9.58 0.14
C VAL A 142 7.07 -9.10 -1.15
N MET A 143 6.69 -7.93 -1.62
CA MET A 143 7.26 -7.29 -2.79
C MET A 143 7.20 -5.77 -2.65
N GLU A 144 8.32 -5.14 -2.82
CA GLU A 144 8.45 -3.72 -3.04
C GLU A 144 9.27 -3.46 -4.30
N ALA A 145 8.92 -2.43 -5.05
CA ALA A 145 9.69 -2.07 -6.24
C ALA A 145 9.83 -0.55 -6.38
N ARG A 146 10.84 -0.16 -7.10
CA ARG A 146 11.05 1.22 -7.53
C ARG A 146 10.75 1.31 -9.02
N GLY A 147 9.72 2.04 -9.41
CA GLY A 147 9.30 2.11 -10.81
C GLY A 147 10.37 2.59 -11.80
N ARG A 148 11.43 3.23 -11.32
CA ARG A 148 12.59 3.63 -12.15
C ARG A 148 13.60 2.49 -12.40
N VAL A 149 13.43 1.32 -11.75
CA VAL A 149 14.37 0.21 -11.83
C VAL A 149 13.62 -1.04 -12.28
N ALA A 150 13.69 -1.32 -13.57
CA ALA A 150 12.93 -2.39 -14.19
C ALA A 150 13.32 -3.80 -13.73
N SER A 151 14.54 -4.00 -13.27
CA SER A 151 15.14 -5.32 -12.99
C SER A 151 15.27 -5.64 -11.50
N GLU A 152 14.62 -4.88 -10.64
CA GLU A 152 14.78 -5.06 -9.19
C GLU A 152 13.43 -5.09 -8.48
N ILE A 153 13.27 -6.06 -7.59
CA ILE A 153 12.26 -6.09 -6.54
C ILE A 153 12.95 -6.39 -5.21
N GLY A 154 12.37 -5.91 -4.12
CA GLY A 154 12.84 -6.17 -2.77
C GLY A 154 11.79 -6.86 -1.92
N SER A 155 12.24 -7.52 -0.87
CA SER A 155 11.41 -8.05 0.21
C SER A 155 12.03 -7.64 1.54
N ALA A 156 11.20 -7.42 2.56
CA ALA A 156 11.67 -7.04 3.88
C ALA A 156 10.84 -7.67 5.00
N ILE A 157 11.41 -7.73 6.17
CA ILE A 157 10.73 -8.07 7.42
C ILE A 157 11.13 -7.03 8.44
N HIS A 158 10.14 -6.37 9.05
CA HIS A 158 10.34 -5.43 10.14
C HIS A 158 9.80 -6.01 11.43
N PHE A 159 10.56 -5.90 12.52
CA PHE A 159 10.20 -6.40 13.83
C PHE A 159 10.97 -5.67 14.92
N GLY A 160 10.71 -6.02 16.17
CA GLY A 160 11.35 -5.42 17.33
C GLY A 160 10.36 -4.63 18.16
N VAL A 161 10.83 -3.72 18.98
CA VAL A 161 10.00 -2.85 19.80
C VAL A 161 10.13 -1.40 19.35
N SER A 162 9.12 -0.59 19.63
CA SER A 162 9.15 0.83 19.33
C SER A 162 10.43 1.48 19.90
N GLY A 163 11.14 2.22 19.05
CA GLY A 163 12.44 2.79 19.39
C GLY A 163 13.67 1.87 19.18
N ASN A 164 13.44 0.57 18.97
CA ASN A 164 14.51 -0.40 18.67
C ASN A 164 14.09 -1.35 17.56
N ARG A 165 13.75 -0.79 16.40
CA ARG A 165 13.36 -1.55 15.22
C ARG A 165 14.50 -2.38 14.68
N GLN A 166 14.20 -3.63 14.38
CA GLN A 166 15.03 -4.51 13.57
C GLN A 166 14.47 -4.63 12.18
N ILE A 167 15.32 -4.73 11.18
CA ILE A 167 14.92 -4.95 9.80
C ILE A 167 15.83 -6.00 9.16
N ILE A 168 15.21 -6.96 8.51
CA ILE A 168 15.88 -7.83 7.54
C ILE A 168 15.34 -7.42 6.17
N HIS A 169 16.21 -6.88 5.36
CA HIS A 169 15.88 -6.43 4.01
C HIS A 169 16.75 -7.15 3.01
N LYS A 170 16.14 -7.66 1.96
CA LYS A 170 16.84 -8.23 0.83
C LYS A 170 16.24 -7.67 -0.46
N ALA A 171 17.03 -6.87 -1.16
CA ALA A 171 16.75 -6.49 -2.52
C ALA A 171 17.57 -7.40 -3.44
N GLU A 172 16.94 -8.09 -4.35
CA GLU A 172 17.62 -8.88 -5.36
C GLU A 172 17.45 -8.26 -6.73
N SER A 173 18.57 -7.94 -7.33
CA SER A 173 18.63 -7.72 -8.77
C SER A 173 18.52 -9.09 -9.43
N VAL A 174 17.43 -9.33 -10.11
CA VAL A 174 17.25 -10.56 -10.87
C VAL A 174 18.19 -10.64 -12.07
N PRO A 175 18.45 -11.83 -12.61
CA PRO A 175 19.37 -12.03 -13.73
C PRO A 175 19.12 -11.08 -14.90
N MET A 176 20.17 -10.72 -15.62
CA MET A 176 20.08 -9.86 -16.80
C MET A 176 18.97 -10.28 -17.74
N GLY A 177 18.12 -9.33 -18.12
CA GLY A 177 17.02 -9.53 -19.05
C GLY A 177 15.62 -9.68 -18.42
N VAL A 178 15.51 -9.71 -17.09
CA VAL A 178 14.20 -9.60 -16.45
C VAL A 178 13.78 -8.14 -16.39
N ASN A 179 12.57 -7.88 -16.83
CA ASN A 179 11.94 -6.58 -16.78
C ASN A 179 10.55 -6.71 -16.14
N PHE A 180 10.39 -6.19 -14.93
CA PHE A 180 9.13 -6.24 -14.19
C PHE A 180 8.08 -5.28 -14.73
N HIS A 181 8.44 -4.39 -15.68
CA HIS A 181 7.53 -3.44 -16.31
C HIS A 181 6.82 -4.01 -17.55
N ASP A 182 7.37 -5.03 -18.21
CA ASP A 182 6.88 -5.49 -19.50
C ASP A 182 5.75 -6.52 -19.41
N LYS A 183 5.79 -7.38 -18.40
CA LYS A 183 4.85 -8.49 -18.22
C LYS A 183 4.53 -8.76 -16.77
N PHE A 184 3.56 -9.66 -16.54
CA PHE A 184 3.26 -10.16 -15.21
C PHE A 184 4.32 -11.14 -14.72
N HIS A 185 4.66 -11.00 -13.48
CA HIS A 185 5.52 -11.88 -12.68
C HIS A 185 4.74 -12.40 -11.48
N SER A 186 5.26 -13.40 -10.79
CA SER A 186 4.69 -13.88 -9.54
C SER A 186 5.75 -13.98 -8.46
N ILE A 187 5.36 -13.66 -7.26
CA ILE A 187 6.13 -13.89 -6.04
C ILE A 187 5.30 -14.73 -5.09
N THR A 188 5.95 -15.62 -4.35
CA THR A 188 5.31 -16.49 -3.38
C THR A 188 5.93 -16.29 -2.02
N LEU A 189 5.10 -15.94 -1.04
CA LEU A 189 5.43 -16.01 0.38
C LEU A 189 5.09 -17.41 0.91
N GLU A 190 6.06 -18.11 1.45
CA GLU A 190 5.88 -19.28 2.28
C GLU A 190 6.16 -18.91 3.74
N TRP A 191 5.15 -18.86 4.54
CA TRP A 191 5.22 -18.48 5.95
C TRP A 191 4.84 -19.68 6.83
N THR A 192 5.80 -20.13 7.62
CA THR A 192 5.65 -21.22 8.56
C THR A 192 5.90 -20.74 9.99
N GLU A 193 5.73 -21.61 10.97
CA GLU A 193 6.05 -21.28 12.38
C GLU A 193 7.50 -20.87 12.59
N ASN A 194 8.41 -21.39 11.76
CA ASN A 194 9.85 -21.26 11.97
C ASN A 194 10.59 -20.53 10.82
N SER A 195 9.89 -20.17 9.75
CA SER A 195 10.53 -19.55 8.59
C SER A 195 9.60 -18.70 7.76
N ILE A 196 10.18 -17.67 7.16
CA ILE A 196 9.58 -16.86 6.11
C ILE A 196 10.49 -16.96 4.89
N LYS A 197 9.91 -17.31 3.75
CA LYS A 197 10.63 -17.44 2.48
C LYS A 197 9.83 -16.75 1.40
N MET A 198 10.51 -15.95 0.59
CA MET A 198 9.97 -15.24 -0.57
C MET A 198 10.80 -15.53 -1.79
#